data_6cd0f3f16de4378f4fd2b68293c5333d
#
_entry.id   6cd0f3f16de4378f4fd2b68293c5333d
#
_cell.length_a   1.000
_cell.length_b   1.000
_cell.length_c   1.000
_cell.angle_alpha   90.00
_cell.angle_beta   90.00
_cell.angle_gamma   90.00
#
_symmetry.space_group_name_H-M   'P 1'
#
loop_
_entity.id
_entity.type
_entity.pdbx_description
1 polymer ?
#
loop_
_entity_poly.entity_id
_entity_poly.type
_entity_poly.pdbx_seq_one_letter_code
_entity_poly.pdbx_strand_id
1 'polypeptide(L)'
;MIENITVLVDNDSWILPYAKDLVDELNKLDKNATLAQHHDAVNAGDVCFFLGCTKIAAPSLLSKNKFNLVVHESALPQGKGFAPIAWQILEGQNEIPVCLIEACDDVDAGDIWLTDTITLNGTELACEWRELQGLISIKLAVRFVNEFGSLVPKKQTGQVSFYPRRRASDSELDVSKTLAELIPLLRTVDNEDYPAFFEHEGCKYKLEISKYE
;
A
#
# COMPACT_ATOMS: atom_id res chain seq x y z
N MET A 1 3.34 21.23 16.83
CA MET A 1 2.05 20.76 16.29
C MET A 1 2.22 20.47 14.80
N ILE A 2 1.49 19.54 14.26
CA ILE A 2 1.42 19.26 12.81
C ILE A 2 0.31 20.13 12.24
N GLU A 3 0.63 20.95 11.24
CA GLU A 3 -0.31 21.89 10.62
C GLU A 3 -0.36 21.71 9.09
N ASN A 4 0.80 21.70 8.41
CA ASN A 4 0.88 21.63 6.96
C ASN A 4 1.21 20.21 6.51
N ILE A 5 0.28 19.60 5.78
CA ILE A 5 0.35 18.20 5.40
C ILE A 5 0.21 18.06 3.89
N THR A 6 1.06 17.25 3.28
CA THR A 6 0.91 16.81 1.89
C THR A 6 0.58 15.32 1.86
N VAL A 7 -0.42 14.92 1.11
CA VAL A 7 -0.67 13.52 0.74
C VAL A 7 -0.19 13.36 -0.70
N LEU A 8 0.79 12.49 -0.91
CA LEU A 8 1.38 12.25 -2.23
C LEU A 8 0.95 10.89 -2.78
N VAL A 9 0.41 10.92 -4.01
CA VAL A 9 0.18 9.73 -4.85
C VAL A 9 0.82 10.02 -6.20
N ASP A 10 1.92 9.37 -6.54
CA ASP A 10 2.76 9.72 -7.70
C ASP A 10 2.38 8.99 -9.01
N ASN A 11 1.22 8.36 -9.02
CA ASN A 11 0.70 7.60 -10.16
C ASN A 11 -0.83 7.62 -10.17
N ASP A 12 -1.42 7.29 -11.31
CA ASP A 12 -2.86 7.11 -11.43
C ASP A 12 -3.22 5.68 -11.00
N SER A 13 -3.66 5.52 -9.77
CA SER A 13 -3.92 4.22 -9.16
C SER A 13 -5.15 4.21 -8.27
N TRP A 14 -5.59 3.00 -7.94
CA TRP A 14 -6.76 2.72 -7.09
C TRP A 14 -6.74 3.43 -5.72
N ILE A 15 -5.57 3.84 -5.20
CA ILE A 15 -5.45 4.51 -3.89
C ILE A 15 -5.86 6.00 -3.95
N LEU A 16 -5.96 6.58 -5.14
CA LEU A 16 -6.22 8.02 -5.30
C LEU A 16 -7.53 8.51 -4.65
N PRO A 17 -8.67 7.79 -4.73
CA PRO A 17 -9.88 8.16 -3.97
C PRO A 17 -9.63 8.25 -2.47
N TYR A 18 -8.95 7.26 -1.89
CA TYR A 18 -8.63 7.23 -0.45
C TYR A 18 -7.65 8.35 -0.04
N ALA A 19 -6.74 8.73 -0.92
CA ALA A 19 -5.86 9.88 -0.68
C ALA A 19 -6.66 11.20 -0.64
N LYS A 20 -7.69 11.35 -1.46
CA LYS A 20 -8.62 12.50 -1.39
C LYS A 20 -9.41 12.48 -0.09
N ASP A 21 -9.96 11.32 0.27
CA ASP A 21 -10.70 11.17 1.53
C ASP A 21 -9.81 11.49 2.74
N LEU A 22 -8.52 11.09 2.72
CA LEU A 22 -7.56 11.44 3.76
C LEU A 22 -7.35 12.96 3.85
N VAL A 23 -7.19 13.65 2.72
CA VAL A 23 -7.07 15.12 2.70
C VAL A 23 -8.30 15.77 3.31
N ASP A 24 -9.50 15.29 2.96
CA ASP A 24 -10.74 15.82 3.50
C ASP A 24 -10.86 15.56 5.01
N GLU A 25 -10.52 14.37 5.49
CA GLU A 25 -10.52 14.04 6.93
C GLU A 25 -9.52 14.92 7.71
N LEU A 26 -8.31 15.13 7.17
CA LEU A 26 -7.31 15.98 7.82
C LEU A 26 -7.77 17.45 7.86
N ASN A 27 -8.40 17.95 6.81
CA ASN A 27 -8.94 19.32 6.77
C ASN A 27 -10.11 19.50 7.76
N LYS A 28 -10.94 18.46 8.00
CA LYS A 28 -11.97 18.47 9.08
C LYS A 28 -11.36 18.55 10.48
N LEU A 29 -10.10 18.19 10.64
CA LEU A 29 -9.33 18.31 11.89
C LEU A 29 -8.56 19.66 11.99
N ASP A 30 -8.99 20.66 11.22
CA ASP A 30 -8.35 21.98 11.15
C ASP A 30 -6.88 21.93 10.73
N LYS A 31 -6.50 20.98 9.86
CA LYS A 31 -5.17 20.92 9.26
C LYS A 31 -5.19 21.54 7.86
N ASN A 32 -4.04 22.00 7.40
CA ASN A 32 -3.85 22.45 6.03
C ASN A 32 -3.30 21.29 5.19
N ALA A 33 -4.19 20.39 4.78
CA ALA A 33 -3.85 19.21 4.02
C ALA A 33 -4.12 19.41 2.52
N THR A 34 -3.17 18.99 1.67
CA THR A 34 -3.26 19.08 0.22
C THR A 34 -2.85 17.77 -0.44
N LEU A 35 -3.45 17.47 -1.61
CA LEU A 35 -3.06 16.34 -2.45
C LEU A 35 -2.01 16.77 -3.47
N ALA A 36 -0.93 15.99 -3.59
CA ALA A 36 0.05 16.11 -4.65
C ALA A 36 0.06 14.83 -5.49
N GLN A 37 0.09 14.97 -6.82
CA GLN A 37 0.17 13.82 -7.74
C GLN A 37 1.53 13.71 -8.44
N HIS A 38 2.46 14.62 -8.10
CA HIS A 38 3.82 14.64 -8.61
C HIS A 38 4.77 15.09 -7.49
N HIS A 39 6.00 14.57 -7.49
CA HIS A 39 7.01 14.92 -6.51
C HIS A 39 7.30 16.43 -6.45
N ASP A 40 7.27 17.11 -7.60
CA ASP A 40 7.51 18.57 -7.68
C ASP A 40 6.37 19.39 -7.05
N ALA A 41 5.17 18.84 -6.97
CA ALA A 41 4.00 19.48 -6.36
C ALA A 41 3.98 19.38 -4.83
N VAL A 42 4.89 18.61 -4.23
CA VAL A 42 5.00 18.52 -2.77
C VAL A 42 5.58 19.84 -2.22
N ASN A 43 4.82 20.47 -1.34
CA ASN A 43 5.22 21.69 -0.65
C ASN A 43 6.07 21.40 0.59
N ALA A 44 6.82 22.41 1.04
CA ALA A 44 7.45 22.35 2.35
C ALA A 44 6.38 22.38 3.46
N GLY A 45 6.53 21.51 4.47
CA GLY A 45 5.53 21.37 5.51
C GLY A 45 5.98 20.56 6.71
N ASP A 46 5.02 20.08 7.45
CA ASP A 46 5.30 19.27 8.63
C ASP A 46 5.33 17.77 8.27
N VAL A 47 4.38 17.29 7.45
CA VAL A 47 4.27 15.87 7.10
C VAL A 47 3.98 15.71 5.61
N CYS A 48 4.65 14.74 4.99
CA CYS A 48 4.26 14.18 3.70
C CYS A 48 3.90 12.70 3.88
N PHE A 49 2.65 12.33 3.59
CA PHE A 49 2.21 10.93 3.50
C PHE A 49 2.36 10.43 2.07
N PHE A 50 3.12 9.36 1.88
CA PHE A 50 3.31 8.68 0.59
C PHE A 50 2.36 7.49 0.53
N LEU A 51 1.33 7.55 -0.31
CA LEU A 51 0.34 6.48 -0.47
C LEU A 51 0.47 5.84 -1.85
N GLY A 52 0.79 4.55 -1.89
CA GLY A 52 0.91 3.78 -3.13
C GLY A 52 1.91 4.35 -4.12
N CYS A 53 2.92 5.09 -3.66
CA CYS A 53 3.94 5.69 -4.52
C CYS A 53 4.81 4.59 -5.16
N THR A 54 5.14 4.79 -6.43
CA THR A 54 5.93 3.84 -7.23
C THR A 54 7.35 4.32 -7.48
N LYS A 55 7.64 5.60 -7.22
CA LYS A 55 8.95 6.22 -7.40
C LYS A 55 9.64 6.38 -6.05
N ILE A 56 10.95 6.16 -6.05
CA ILE A 56 11.77 6.44 -4.87
C ILE A 56 11.85 7.95 -4.65
N ALA A 57 11.59 8.38 -3.41
CA ALA A 57 11.68 9.78 -3.03
C ALA A 57 13.16 10.21 -2.98
N ALA A 58 13.51 11.25 -3.76
CA ALA A 58 14.85 11.81 -3.72
C ALA A 58 15.09 12.54 -2.38
N PRO A 59 16.34 12.67 -1.89
CA PRO A 59 16.66 13.40 -0.67
C PRO A 59 16.15 14.86 -0.69
N SER A 60 16.14 15.51 -1.86
CA SER A 60 15.58 16.84 -2.04
C SER A 60 14.06 16.92 -1.81
N LEU A 61 13.32 15.84 -2.03
CA LEU A 61 11.90 15.75 -1.71
C LEU A 61 11.73 15.52 -0.21
N LEU A 62 12.45 14.56 0.37
CA LEU A 62 12.38 14.25 1.80
C LEU A 62 12.73 15.44 2.68
N SER A 63 13.66 16.30 2.25
CA SER A 63 14.05 17.52 2.98
C SER A 63 12.98 18.60 3.04
N LYS A 64 11.90 18.51 2.25
CA LYS A 64 10.82 19.51 2.26
C LYS A 64 9.92 19.41 3.50
N ASN A 65 9.81 18.24 4.11
CA ASN A 65 8.93 17.99 5.24
C ASN A 65 9.72 17.46 6.45
N LYS A 66 9.21 17.73 7.65
CA LYS A 66 9.84 17.24 8.90
C LYS A 66 9.69 15.73 9.03
N PHE A 67 8.54 15.21 8.60
CA PHE A 67 8.23 13.78 8.60
C PHE A 67 7.75 13.36 7.22
N ASN A 68 8.28 12.25 6.75
CA ASN A 68 7.95 11.64 5.47
C ASN A 68 7.49 10.22 5.76
N LEU A 69 6.20 9.96 5.63
CA LEU A 69 5.60 8.74 6.14
C LEU A 69 5.04 7.86 5.02
N VAL A 70 5.36 6.59 5.07
CA VAL A 70 4.90 5.56 4.13
C VAL A 70 4.04 4.55 4.88
N VAL A 71 2.91 4.17 4.30
CA VAL A 71 2.14 3.00 4.75
C VAL A 71 2.66 1.77 4.00
N HIS A 72 3.05 0.74 4.74
CA HIS A 72 3.59 -0.50 4.19
C HIS A 72 2.92 -1.72 4.82
N GLU A 73 2.36 -2.60 4.00
CA GLU A 73 1.51 -3.70 4.45
C GLU A 73 2.32 -4.98 4.70
N SER A 74 3.24 -4.92 5.65
CA SER A 74 3.99 -6.10 6.11
C SER A 74 4.49 -5.95 7.55
N ALA A 75 4.95 -7.07 8.15
CA ALA A 75 5.60 -7.11 9.46
C ALA A 75 7.08 -6.71 9.34
N LEU A 76 7.35 -5.44 9.03
CA LEU A 76 8.71 -4.95 8.86
C LEU A 76 9.66 -5.33 10.01
N PRO A 77 10.89 -5.77 9.69
CA PRO A 77 11.61 -5.72 8.41
C PRO A 77 11.35 -6.87 7.44
N GLN A 78 10.36 -7.73 7.70
CA GLN A 78 9.96 -8.77 6.76
C GLN A 78 9.02 -8.18 5.70
N GLY A 79 9.15 -8.64 4.44
CA GLY A 79 8.25 -8.26 3.36
C GLY A 79 8.42 -6.82 2.88
N LYS A 80 9.63 -6.26 2.91
CA LYS A 80 9.95 -5.01 2.22
C LYS A 80 9.71 -5.13 0.71
N GLY A 81 9.56 -4.01 0.03
CA GLY A 81 9.45 -3.95 -1.42
C GLY A 81 8.04 -3.75 -1.94
N PHE A 82 7.64 -4.50 -2.97
CA PHE A 82 6.45 -4.16 -3.75
C PHE A 82 5.28 -5.08 -3.50
N ALA A 83 4.05 -4.48 -3.49
CA ALA A 83 2.78 -5.19 -3.39
C ALA A 83 2.73 -6.28 -2.27
N PRO A 84 3.20 -5.96 -1.04
CA PRO A 84 3.37 -6.96 0.01
C PRO A 84 2.06 -7.67 0.38
N ILE A 85 0.92 -6.99 0.35
CA ILE A 85 -0.37 -7.61 0.64
C ILE A 85 -0.71 -8.72 -0.36
N ALA A 86 -0.44 -8.51 -1.66
CA ALA A 86 -0.71 -9.52 -2.68
C ALA A 86 0.18 -10.76 -2.49
N TRP A 87 1.44 -10.59 -2.13
CA TRP A 87 2.35 -11.70 -1.85
C TRP A 87 1.91 -12.49 -0.62
N GLN A 88 1.52 -11.81 0.46
CA GLN A 88 1.03 -12.46 1.67
C GLN A 88 -0.27 -13.24 1.41
N ILE A 89 -1.18 -12.73 0.56
CA ILE A 89 -2.37 -13.48 0.12
C ILE A 89 -1.96 -14.75 -0.65
N LEU A 90 -0.97 -14.66 -1.55
CA LEU A 90 -0.44 -15.83 -2.27
C LEU A 90 0.22 -16.85 -1.34
N GLU A 91 0.80 -16.41 -0.24
CA GLU A 91 1.35 -17.25 0.84
C GLU A 91 0.26 -17.83 1.77
N GLY A 92 -1.01 -17.51 1.52
CA GLY A 92 -2.16 -17.99 2.29
C GLY A 92 -2.42 -17.23 3.59
N GLN A 93 -1.81 -16.04 3.77
CA GLN A 93 -2.04 -15.22 4.95
C GLN A 93 -3.33 -14.42 4.82
N ASN A 94 -4.07 -14.29 5.92
CA ASN A 94 -5.27 -13.48 6.03
C ASN A 94 -5.18 -12.40 7.11
N GLU A 95 -4.20 -12.46 7.98
CA GLU A 95 -3.84 -11.41 8.92
C GLU A 95 -2.63 -10.67 8.35
N ILE A 96 -2.87 -9.51 7.74
CA ILE A 96 -1.84 -8.74 7.04
C ILE A 96 -1.39 -7.58 7.93
N PRO A 97 -0.18 -7.62 8.49
CA PRO A 97 0.38 -6.52 9.26
C PRO A 97 0.54 -5.26 8.40
N VAL A 98 0.31 -4.10 9.00
CA VAL A 98 0.48 -2.80 8.34
C VAL A 98 1.31 -1.90 9.24
N CYS A 99 2.32 -1.26 8.68
CA CYS A 99 3.20 -0.32 9.37
C CYS A 99 3.10 1.08 8.75
N LEU A 100 3.06 2.11 9.60
CA LEU A 100 3.36 3.48 9.21
C LEU A 100 4.81 3.75 9.58
N ILE A 101 5.67 3.99 8.59
CA ILE A 101 7.12 4.13 8.77
C ILE A 101 7.63 5.47 8.27
N GLU A 102 8.79 5.90 8.77
CA GLU A 102 9.53 7.02 8.21
C GLU A 102 10.17 6.62 6.89
N ALA A 103 10.01 7.44 5.84
CA ALA A 103 10.76 7.27 4.61
C ALA A 103 12.23 7.65 4.81
N CYS A 104 13.13 6.83 4.32
CA CYS A 104 14.57 7.06 4.36
C CYS A 104 15.22 6.64 3.04
N ASP A 105 16.55 6.76 2.94
CA ASP A 105 17.29 6.44 1.71
C ASP A 105 17.17 4.96 1.31
N ASP A 106 17.08 4.07 2.31
CA ASP A 106 16.89 2.64 2.09
C ASP A 106 15.39 2.30 2.03
N VAL A 107 15.00 1.46 1.06
CA VAL A 107 13.60 1.07 0.85
C VAL A 107 13.02 0.39 2.09
N ASP A 108 11.90 0.89 2.58
CA ASP A 108 11.12 0.38 3.71
C ASP A 108 11.96 0.09 4.97
N ALA A 109 12.98 0.92 5.23
CA ALA A 109 13.94 0.70 6.32
C ALA A 109 13.79 1.68 7.50
N GLY A 110 12.94 2.68 7.37
CA GLY A 110 12.73 3.69 8.41
C GLY A 110 12.07 3.16 9.68
N ASP A 111 12.12 3.96 10.72
CA ASP A 111 11.54 3.63 12.01
C ASP A 111 10.02 3.54 11.93
N ILE A 112 9.43 2.62 12.67
CA ILE A 112 7.99 2.36 12.70
C ILE A 112 7.33 3.28 13.72
N TRP A 113 6.40 4.11 13.26
CA TRP A 113 5.58 5.00 14.09
C TRP A 113 4.34 4.32 14.64
N LEU A 114 3.62 3.60 13.79
CA LEU A 114 2.37 2.92 14.14
C LEU A 114 2.29 1.57 13.44
N THR A 115 1.52 0.67 14.03
CA THR A 115 1.16 -0.62 13.42
C THR A 115 -0.34 -0.86 13.54
N ASP A 116 -0.86 -1.63 12.59
CA ASP A 116 -2.23 -2.14 12.59
C ASP A 116 -2.26 -3.47 11.81
N THR A 117 -3.43 -4.04 11.60
CA THR A 117 -3.61 -5.30 10.86
C THR A 117 -4.85 -5.23 9.98
N ILE A 118 -4.75 -5.66 8.73
CA ILE A 118 -5.89 -5.95 7.88
C ILE A 118 -6.25 -7.42 8.09
N THR A 119 -7.48 -7.70 8.53
CA THR A 119 -8.00 -9.05 8.68
C THR A 119 -8.87 -9.38 7.47
N LEU A 120 -8.47 -10.40 6.71
CA LEU A 120 -9.20 -10.96 5.58
C LEU A 120 -9.93 -12.23 6.01
N ASN A 121 -11.03 -12.55 5.36
CA ASN A 121 -11.74 -13.82 5.57
C ASN A 121 -11.32 -14.93 4.60
N GLY A 122 -10.44 -14.61 3.63
CA GLY A 122 -9.90 -15.55 2.65
C GLY A 122 -10.67 -15.59 1.33
N THR A 123 -11.69 -14.74 1.15
CA THR A 123 -12.49 -14.68 -0.08
C THR A 123 -12.44 -13.35 -0.80
N GLU A 124 -11.82 -12.34 -0.22
CA GLU A 124 -11.74 -10.99 -0.79
C GLU A 124 -10.97 -10.99 -2.12
N LEU A 125 -11.56 -10.39 -3.13
CA LEU A 125 -10.92 -10.07 -4.39
C LEU A 125 -10.15 -8.75 -4.30
N ALA A 126 -9.40 -8.40 -5.33
CA ALA A 126 -8.52 -7.23 -5.33
C ALA A 126 -9.24 -5.92 -4.98
N CYS A 127 -10.44 -5.68 -5.47
CA CYS A 127 -11.22 -4.50 -5.14
C CYS A 127 -11.56 -4.42 -3.65
N GLU A 128 -11.89 -5.55 -3.02
CA GLU A 128 -12.32 -5.62 -1.61
C GLU A 128 -11.14 -5.45 -0.64
N TRP A 129 -10.02 -6.15 -0.84
CA TRP A 129 -8.88 -5.96 0.07
C TRP A 129 -8.16 -4.62 -0.16
N ARG A 130 -8.23 -4.02 -1.37
CA ARG A 130 -7.78 -2.65 -1.62
C ARG A 130 -8.61 -1.62 -0.86
N GLU A 131 -9.91 -1.84 -0.72
CA GLU A 131 -10.75 -0.99 0.13
C GLU A 131 -10.26 -1.01 1.59
N LEU A 132 -10.02 -2.20 2.16
CA LEU A 132 -9.47 -2.33 3.51
C LEU A 132 -8.09 -1.67 3.63
N GLN A 133 -7.22 -1.81 2.62
CA GLN A 133 -5.91 -1.17 2.55
C GLN A 133 -6.02 0.36 2.51
N GLY A 134 -6.96 0.91 1.74
CA GLY A 134 -7.21 2.35 1.69
C GLY A 134 -7.70 2.89 3.03
N LEU A 135 -8.68 2.22 3.65
CA LEU A 135 -9.23 2.61 4.94
C LEU A 135 -8.21 2.57 6.08
N ILE A 136 -7.36 1.53 6.13
CA ILE A 136 -6.31 1.46 7.17
C ILE A 136 -5.22 2.50 6.96
N SER A 137 -4.94 2.86 5.70
CA SER A 137 -3.99 3.94 5.37
C SER A 137 -4.49 5.28 5.91
N ILE A 138 -5.77 5.60 5.70
CA ILE A 138 -6.41 6.79 6.28
C ILE A 138 -6.35 6.74 7.81
N LYS A 139 -6.75 5.61 8.40
CA LYS A 139 -6.76 5.42 9.86
C LYS A 139 -5.37 5.68 10.48
N LEU A 140 -4.32 5.11 9.91
CA LEU A 140 -2.95 5.27 10.43
C LEU A 140 -2.45 6.71 10.28
N ALA A 141 -2.73 7.36 9.14
CA ALA A 141 -2.34 8.75 8.90
C ALA A 141 -3.05 9.72 9.86
N VAL A 142 -4.35 9.59 10.02
CA VAL A 142 -5.16 10.41 10.95
C VAL A 142 -4.72 10.17 12.40
N ARG A 143 -4.48 8.91 12.77
CA ARG A 143 -3.99 8.54 14.09
C ARG A 143 -2.62 9.16 14.38
N PHE A 144 -1.69 9.14 13.42
CA PHE A 144 -0.40 9.78 13.55
C PHE A 144 -0.53 11.27 13.87
N VAL A 145 -1.38 11.99 13.12
CA VAL A 145 -1.57 13.44 13.33
C VAL A 145 -2.16 13.74 14.71
N ASN A 146 -3.13 12.96 15.16
CA ASN A 146 -3.80 13.17 16.46
C ASN A 146 -2.93 12.80 17.67
N GLU A 147 -2.14 11.71 17.55
CA GLU A 147 -1.36 11.17 18.65
C GLU A 147 0.11 11.61 18.63
N PHE A 148 0.54 12.39 17.64
CA PHE A 148 1.95 12.73 17.35
C PHE A 148 2.77 13.09 18.61
N GLY A 149 2.22 13.89 19.52
CA GLY A 149 2.93 14.33 20.72
C GLY A 149 3.23 13.22 21.74
N SER A 150 2.61 12.06 21.60
CA SER A 150 2.78 10.88 22.47
C SER A 150 3.47 9.71 21.76
N LEU A 151 3.64 9.78 20.45
CA LEU A 151 4.23 8.71 19.66
C LEU A 151 5.76 8.72 19.78
N VAL A 152 6.33 7.52 19.87
CA VAL A 152 7.78 7.30 19.83
C VAL A 152 8.05 6.25 18.77
N PRO A 153 8.80 6.58 17.71
CA PRO A 153 9.10 5.63 16.67
C PRO A 153 10.01 4.51 17.18
N LYS A 154 9.85 3.33 16.61
CA LYS A 154 10.61 2.13 16.99
C LYS A 154 11.43 1.65 15.81
N LYS A 155 12.70 1.32 16.06
CA LYS A 155 13.55 0.69 15.05
C LYS A 155 13.01 -0.67 14.65
N GLN A 156 13.12 -0.98 13.37
CA GLN A 156 12.84 -2.32 12.87
C GLN A 156 13.85 -3.31 13.45
N THR A 157 13.36 -4.47 13.90
CA THR A 157 14.19 -5.54 14.44
C THR A 157 13.73 -6.89 13.90
N GLY A 158 14.67 -7.78 13.57
CA GLY A 158 14.34 -9.12 13.08
C GLY A 158 14.99 -9.43 11.73
N GLN A 159 14.54 -10.50 11.11
CA GLN A 159 15.03 -10.96 9.82
C GLN A 159 14.44 -10.13 8.67
N VAL A 160 15.31 -9.64 7.79
CA VAL A 160 14.88 -8.88 6.60
C VAL A 160 14.48 -9.84 5.49
N SER A 161 13.36 -9.56 4.82
CA SER A 161 12.99 -10.20 3.56
C SER A 161 12.39 -9.18 2.59
N PHE A 162 12.34 -9.53 1.29
CA PHE A 162 11.87 -8.66 0.24
C PHE A 162 10.87 -9.35 -0.67
N TYR A 163 9.80 -8.64 -1.02
CA TYR A 163 8.88 -9.02 -2.08
C TYR A 163 9.27 -8.32 -3.40
N PRO A 164 9.38 -9.06 -4.49
CA PRO A 164 9.69 -8.49 -5.79
C PRO A 164 8.48 -7.70 -6.33
N ARG A 165 8.74 -6.83 -7.30
CA ARG A 165 7.67 -6.14 -8.01
C ARG A 165 6.85 -7.14 -8.82
N ARG A 166 5.53 -7.15 -8.63
CA ARG A 166 4.61 -7.95 -9.45
C ARG A 166 4.59 -7.43 -10.89
N ARG A 167 4.53 -8.37 -11.82
CA ARG A 167 4.47 -8.14 -13.26
C ARG A 167 3.21 -8.82 -13.83
N ALA A 168 2.84 -8.46 -15.06
CA ALA A 168 1.71 -9.11 -15.74
C ALA A 168 1.88 -10.64 -15.82
N SER A 169 3.13 -11.14 -16.01
CA SER A 169 3.43 -12.58 -15.99
C SER A 169 3.06 -13.28 -14.69
N ASP A 170 3.04 -12.57 -13.56
CA ASP A 170 2.70 -13.17 -12.25
C ASP A 170 1.19 -13.42 -12.10
N SER A 171 0.39 -13.06 -13.11
CA SER A 171 -1.05 -13.36 -13.19
C SER A 171 -1.38 -14.54 -14.12
N GLU A 172 -0.35 -15.27 -14.59
CA GLU A 172 -0.53 -16.47 -15.41
C GLU A 172 -1.06 -17.63 -14.57
N LEU A 173 -2.14 -18.24 -15.04
CA LEU A 173 -2.78 -19.39 -14.41
C LEU A 173 -2.17 -20.69 -14.93
N ASP A 174 -1.76 -21.56 -14.04
CA ASP A 174 -1.35 -22.92 -14.37
C ASP A 174 -2.61 -23.77 -14.63
N VAL A 175 -2.89 -24.04 -15.91
CA VAL A 175 -4.07 -24.82 -16.32
C VAL A 175 -4.09 -26.27 -15.84
N SER A 176 -2.99 -26.77 -15.29
CA SER A 176 -2.95 -28.10 -14.67
C SER A 176 -3.52 -28.12 -13.24
N LYS A 177 -3.73 -26.95 -12.63
CA LYS A 177 -4.26 -26.79 -11.27
C LYS A 177 -5.76 -26.72 -11.25
N THR A 178 -6.33 -27.13 -10.12
CA THR A 178 -7.75 -26.97 -9.84
C THR A 178 -8.10 -25.49 -9.56
N LEU A 179 -9.35 -25.10 -9.73
CA LEU A 179 -9.81 -23.76 -9.37
C LEU A 179 -9.52 -23.43 -7.89
N ALA A 180 -9.66 -24.40 -6.99
CA ALA A 180 -9.37 -24.21 -5.57
C ALA A 180 -7.89 -23.81 -5.32
N GLU A 181 -6.96 -24.41 -6.05
CA GLU A 181 -5.53 -24.07 -5.97
C GLU A 181 -5.21 -22.73 -6.62
N LEU A 182 -6.04 -22.26 -7.55
CA LEU A 182 -5.86 -20.97 -8.25
C LEU A 182 -6.51 -19.80 -7.50
N ILE A 183 -7.42 -20.03 -6.55
CA ILE A 183 -8.11 -18.98 -5.81
C ILE A 183 -7.13 -17.96 -5.18
N PRO A 184 -6.02 -18.34 -4.53
CA PRO A 184 -5.09 -17.33 -3.99
C PRO A 184 -4.57 -16.37 -5.05
N LEU A 185 -4.25 -16.85 -6.26
CA LEU A 185 -3.82 -16.01 -7.36
C LEU A 185 -4.97 -15.14 -7.89
N LEU A 186 -6.14 -15.73 -8.10
CA LEU A 186 -7.34 -15.04 -8.58
C LEU A 186 -7.80 -13.91 -7.62
N ARG A 187 -7.53 -14.04 -6.33
CA ARG A 187 -7.78 -12.98 -5.34
C ARG A 187 -6.85 -11.76 -5.50
N THR A 188 -5.71 -11.92 -6.15
CA THR A 188 -4.69 -10.86 -6.28
C THR A 188 -4.62 -10.21 -7.65
N VAL A 189 -5.42 -10.68 -8.61
CA VAL A 189 -5.46 -10.12 -9.96
C VAL A 189 -6.40 -8.92 -10.02
N ASP A 190 -6.10 -8.01 -10.93
CA ASP A 190 -6.94 -6.89 -11.29
C ASP A 190 -7.50 -7.15 -12.69
N ASN A 191 -8.82 -7.17 -12.85
CA ASN A 191 -9.44 -7.52 -14.12
C ASN A 191 -9.12 -6.56 -15.27
N GLU A 192 -8.69 -5.34 -14.96
CA GLU A 192 -8.33 -4.30 -15.93
C GLU A 192 -6.82 -4.22 -16.15
N ASP A 193 -6.05 -3.90 -15.10
CA ASP A 193 -4.63 -3.59 -15.19
C ASP A 193 -3.72 -4.84 -15.20
N TYR A 194 -4.07 -5.86 -14.43
CA TYR A 194 -3.30 -7.10 -14.24
C TYR A 194 -4.22 -8.32 -14.24
N PRO A 195 -4.98 -8.59 -15.33
CA PRO A 195 -5.94 -9.68 -15.38
C PRO A 195 -5.26 -11.04 -15.30
N ALA A 196 -5.97 -12.01 -14.76
CA ALA A 196 -5.57 -13.40 -14.89
C ALA A 196 -5.59 -13.82 -16.35
N PHE A 197 -4.64 -14.65 -16.74
CA PHE A 197 -4.60 -15.21 -18.09
C PHE A 197 -4.01 -16.64 -18.07
N PHE A 198 -4.26 -17.37 -19.13
CA PHE A 198 -3.64 -18.66 -19.38
C PHE A 198 -3.38 -18.85 -20.86
N GLU A 199 -2.50 -19.79 -21.19
CA GLU A 199 -2.23 -20.19 -22.57
C GLU A 199 -2.77 -21.58 -22.83
N HIS A 200 -3.46 -21.76 -23.96
CA HIS A 200 -3.94 -23.04 -24.46
C HIS A 200 -3.76 -23.13 -25.97
N GLU A 201 -3.05 -24.15 -26.44
CA GLU A 201 -2.74 -24.39 -27.86
C GLU A 201 -2.13 -23.16 -28.57
N GLY A 202 -1.25 -22.44 -27.87
CA GLY A 202 -0.56 -21.25 -28.39
C GLY A 202 -1.41 -19.98 -28.41
N CYS A 203 -2.62 -20.02 -27.86
CA CYS A 203 -3.49 -18.85 -27.71
C CYS A 203 -3.57 -18.42 -26.26
N LYS A 204 -3.46 -17.11 -26.00
CA LYS A 204 -3.65 -16.52 -24.67
C LYS A 204 -5.10 -16.14 -24.46
N TYR A 205 -5.62 -16.50 -23.32
CA TYR A 205 -6.98 -16.21 -22.88
C TYR A 205 -6.94 -15.36 -21.61
N LYS A 206 -7.66 -14.22 -21.60
CA LYS A 206 -7.92 -13.42 -20.40
C LYS A 206 -9.05 -14.07 -19.59
N LEU A 207 -8.89 -14.14 -18.28
CA LEU A 207 -9.93 -14.58 -17.36
C LEU A 207 -10.24 -13.43 -16.39
N GLU A 208 -11.51 -13.08 -16.29
CA GLU A 208 -12.01 -12.11 -15.31
C GLU A 208 -12.72 -12.84 -14.18
N ILE A 209 -12.51 -12.38 -12.96
CA ILE A 209 -13.14 -12.95 -11.78
C ILE A 209 -13.99 -11.91 -11.07
N SER A 210 -15.21 -12.30 -10.72
CA SER A 210 -16.11 -11.55 -9.83
C SER A 210 -16.83 -12.51 -8.91
N LYS A 211 -17.32 -12.02 -7.77
CA LYS A 211 -18.22 -12.79 -6.92
C LYS A 211 -19.59 -12.89 -7.58
N TYR A 212 -20.20 -14.07 -7.49
CA TYR A 212 -21.61 -14.24 -7.86
C TYR A 212 -22.48 -13.71 -6.73
N GLU A 213 -23.37 -12.77 -7.04
CA GLU A 213 -24.36 -12.22 -6.12
C GLU A 213 -25.53 -13.18 -5.90
#